data_14d43d2a60e0bc12e13925f89a2c0ea3
#
_entry.id   14d43d2a60e0bc12e13925f89a2c0ea3
#
_cell.length_a   1.000
_cell.length_b   1.000
_cell.length_c   1.000
_cell.angle_alpha   90.00
_cell.angle_beta   90.00
_cell.angle_gamma   90.00
#
_symmetry.space_group_name_H-M   'P 1'
#
loop_
_entity.id
_entity.type
_entity.pdbx_description
1 polymer ?
#
loop_
_entity_poly.entity_id
_entity_poly.type
_entity_poly.pdbx_seq_one_letter_code
_entity_poly.pdbx_strand_id
1 'polypeptide(L)'
;MTGSEIVFYFLATLSVLMAGGVVFARNPIHSAFFLIISFLNVAGIYALLGAEFLAAVQIIVYTGAILVVFLFVIMLVRPEDLGELNQGSKLQTGLSWLLGVGLFGEIATVIATGIVRGQQSTIDAQAIARVGGNTQALGRFLYSEYLLPFEVASLVLLVATISAIVLGIPERMMKIPAGRSTGSISLGHPTGSDRILEDERLGIPAVTAPDLDNEGTIDVNAPTRPARPGVRTVVRD
;
A
#
# COMPACT_ATOMS: atom_id res chain seq x y z
N MET A 1 -43.40 11.31 9.49
CA MET A 1 -41.96 11.09 9.34
C MET A 1 -41.31 11.38 10.68
N THR A 2 -40.66 10.39 11.23
CA THR A 2 -39.87 10.56 12.46
C THR A 2 -38.61 11.37 12.13
N GLY A 3 -38.05 12.09 13.11
CA GLY A 3 -36.84 12.88 12.86
C GLY A 3 -35.68 12.06 12.29
N SER A 4 -35.54 10.80 12.68
CA SER A 4 -34.55 9.86 12.16
C SER A 4 -34.73 9.52 10.67
N GLU A 5 -35.98 9.43 10.20
CA GLU A 5 -36.26 9.20 8.78
C GLU A 5 -35.83 10.39 7.91
N ILE A 6 -36.05 11.61 8.37
CA ILE A 6 -35.64 12.82 7.65
C ILE A 6 -34.11 12.86 7.52
N VAL A 7 -33.40 12.61 8.61
CA VAL A 7 -31.95 12.59 8.60
C VAL A 7 -31.43 11.47 7.71
N PHE A 8 -32.06 10.29 7.73
CA PHE A 8 -31.70 9.18 6.85
C PHE A 8 -31.80 9.56 5.36
N TYR A 9 -32.97 10.10 4.94
CA TYR A 9 -33.14 10.49 3.54
C TYR A 9 -32.20 11.61 3.11
N PHE A 10 -31.88 12.53 4.00
CA PHE A 10 -30.90 13.58 3.75
C PHE A 10 -29.53 13.00 3.49
N LEU A 11 -29.02 12.15 4.40
CA LEU A 11 -27.71 11.52 4.26
C LEU A 11 -27.64 10.57 3.05
N ALA A 12 -28.69 9.82 2.79
CA ALA A 12 -28.77 8.91 1.64
C ALA A 12 -28.75 9.70 0.32
N THR A 13 -29.52 10.76 0.21
CA THR A 13 -29.52 11.61 -1.00
C THR A 13 -28.17 12.26 -1.21
N LEU A 14 -27.58 12.80 -0.14
CA LEU A 14 -26.27 13.44 -0.21
C LEU A 14 -25.18 12.42 -0.61
N SER A 15 -25.25 11.19 -0.08
CA SER A 15 -24.32 10.11 -0.45
C SER A 15 -24.38 9.77 -1.94
N VAL A 16 -25.60 9.65 -2.49
CA VAL A 16 -25.82 9.38 -3.92
C VAL A 16 -25.33 10.53 -4.80
N LEU A 17 -25.60 11.77 -4.40
CA LEU A 17 -25.09 12.94 -5.14
C LEU A 17 -23.57 13.01 -5.13
N MET A 18 -22.93 12.74 -4.00
CA MET A 18 -21.46 12.69 -3.89
C MET A 18 -20.89 11.54 -4.70
N ALA A 19 -21.52 10.35 -4.68
CA ALA A 19 -21.13 9.22 -5.53
C ALA A 19 -21.24 9.57 -7.03
N GLY A 20 -22.26 10.30 -7.44
CA GLY A 20 -22.36 10.88 -8.77
C GLY A 20 -21.19 11.83 -9.07
N GLY A 21 -20.85 12.70 -8.12
CA GLY A 21 -19.68 13.59 -8.22
C GLY A 21 -18.37 12.84 -8.46
N VAL A 22 -18.18 11.66 -7.84
CA VAL A 22 -17.00 10.81 -8.07
C VAL A 22 -16.87 10.39 -9.53
N VAL A 23 -17.99 10.01 -10.16
CA VAL A 23 -18.00 9.51 -11.55
C VAL A 23 -17.83 10.65 -12.57
N PHE A 24 -18.43 11.80 -12.33
CA PHE A 24 -18.44 12.92 -13.28
C PHE A 24 -17.26 13.87 -13.12
N ALA A 25 -16.52 13.82 -12.01
CA ALA A 25 -15.36 14.68 -11.80
C ALA A 25 -14.23 14.33 -12.77
N ARG A 26 -13.78 15.33 -13.54
CA ARG A 26 -12.65 15.18 -14.47
C ARG A 26 -11.30 15.09 -13.77
N ASN A 27 -11.20 15.70 -12.59
CA ASN A 27 -9.97 15.71 -11.82
C ASN A 27 -10.01 14.59 -10.77
N PRO A 28 -9.05 13.65 -10.79
CA PRO A 28 -9.04 12.52 -9.86
C PRO A 28 -8.98 12.95 -8.38
N ILE A 29 -8.34 14.09 -8.10
CA ILE A 29 -8.27 14.62 -6.72
C ILE A 29 -9.66 15.06 -6.25
N HIS A 30 -10.41 15.78 -7.09
CA HIS A 30 -11.79 16.18 -6.75
C HIS A 30 -12.71 14.98 -6.63
N SER A 31 -12.55 13.97 -7.49
CA SER A 31 -13.26 12.69 -7.39
C SER A 31 -13.02 12.03 -6.02
N ALA A 32 -11.77 11.98 -5.57
CA ALA A 32 -11.44 11.44 -4.26
C ALA A 32 -12.07 12.23 -3.10
N PHE A 33 -12.16 13.56 -3.19
CA PHE A 33 -12.87 14.36 -2.19
C PHE A 33 -14.37 14.06 -2.13
N PHE A 34 -15.02 13.92 -3.29
CA PHE A 34 -16.43 13.49 -3.32
C PHE A 34 -16.61 12.11 -2.68
N LEU A 35 -15.68 11.20 -2.88
CA LEU A 35 -15.71 9.87 -2.29
C LEU A 35 -15.55 9.93 -0.75
N ILE A 36 -14.66 10.80 -0.22
CA ILE A 36 -14.54 11.03 1.23
C ILE A 36 -15.90 11.44 1.81
N ILE A 37 -16.54 12.44 1.21
CA ILE A 37 -17.83 12.95 1.71
C ILE A 37 -18.90 11.84 1.62
N SER A 38 -18.93 11.07 0.54
CA SER A 38 -19.85 9.93 0.40
C SER A 38 -19.65 8.91 1.53
N PHE A 39 -18.42 8.54 1.84
CA PHE A 39 -18.11 7.59 2.92
C PHE A 39 -18.44 8.12 4.31
N LEU A 40 -18.26 9.41 4.55
CA LEU A 40 -18.71 10.04 5.81
C LEU A 40 -20.23 10.00 5.97
N ASN A 41 -20.98 10.22 4.89
CA ASN A 41 -22.45 10.08 4.90
C ASN A 41 -22.88 8.64 5.19
N VAL A 42 -22.19 7.64 4.58
CA VAL A 42 -22.44 6.22 4.86
C VAL A 42 -22.17 5.89 6.33
N ALA A 43 -21.09 6.43 6.91
CA ALA A 43 -20.82 6.26 8.35
C ALA A 43 -21.95 6.86 9.21
N GLY A 44 -22.46 8.02 8.82
CA GLY A 44 -23.65 8.63 9.47
C GLY A 44 -24.88 7.75 9.38
N ILE A 45 -25.12 7.10 8.24
CA ILE A 45 -26.23 6.14 8.07
C ILE A 45 -26.04 4.92 8.99
N TYR A 46 -24.83 4.38 9.11
CA TYR A 46 -24.54 3.28 10.03
C TYR A 46 -24.81 3.67 11.50
N ALA A 47 -24.43 4.89 11.89
CA ALA A 47 -24.70 5.40 13.23
C ALA A 47 -26.22 5.52 13.48
N LEU A 48 -26.98 6.00 12.50
CA LEU A 48 -28.47 6.07 12.60
C LEU A 48 -29.11 4.69 12.74
N LEU A 49 -28.53 3.67 12.14
CA LEU A 49 -29.00 2.27 12.22
C LEU A 49 -28.55 1.57 13.51
N GLY A 50 -27.87 2.26 14.44
CA GLY A 50 -27.38 1.67 15.68
C GLY A 50 -26.14 0.77 15.47
N ALA A 51 -25.52 0.81 14.28
CA ALA A 51 -24.31 0.06 13.95
C ALA A 51 -23.05 0.91 14.26
N GLU A 52 -22.88 1.29 15.53
CA GLU A 52 -21.84 2.22 15.97
C GLU A 52 -20.42 1.73 15.64
N PHE A 53 -20.16 0.44 15.79
CA PHE A 53 -18.89 -0.17 15.45
C PHE A 53 -18.59 -0.04 13.94
N LEU A 54 -19.58 -0.33 13.08
CA LEU A 54 -19.45 -0.18 11.64
C LEU A 54 -19.21 1.27 11.22
N ALA A 55 -19.88 2.22 11.86
CA ALA A 55 -19.66 3.64 11.63
C ALA A 55 -18.21 4.05 11.94
N ALA A 56 -17.68 3.60 13.07
CA ALA A 56 -16.28 3.86 13.44
C ALA A 56 -15.29 3.24 12.46
N VAL A 57 -15.49 1.97 12.06
CA VAL A 57 -14.66 1.28 11.06
C VAL A 57 -14.72 1.99 9.71
N GLN A 58 -15.89 2.45 9.27
CA GLN A 58 -16.06 3.21 8.03
C GLN A 58 -15.19 4.47 8.01
N ILE A 59 -15.13 5.20 9.11
CA ILE A 59 -14.31 6.42 9.19
C ILE A 59 -12.81 6.08 9.29
N ILE A 60 -12.45 5.17 10.18
CA ILE A 60 -11.04 4.90 10.49
C ILE A 60 -10.36 4.16 9.35
N VAL A 61 -10.98 3.10 8.84
CA VAL A 61 -10.37 2.20 7.85
C VAL A 61 -10.64 2.70 6.43
N TYR A 62 -11.91 2.86 6.05
CA TYR A 62 -12.25 3.24 4.67
C TYR A 62 -11.88 4.67 4.35
N THR A 63 -12.31 5.62 5.17
CA THR A 63 -12.05 7.04 4.92
C THR A 63 -10.61 7.43 5.33
N GLY A 64 -10.15 6.97 6.49
CA GLY A 64 -8.85 7.35 7.04
C GLY A 64 -7.66 6.60 6.44
N ALA A 65 -7.70 5.27 6.41
CA ALA A 65 -6.54 4.48 5.97
C ALA A 65 -6.54 4.28 4.44
N ILE A 66 -7.59 3.67 3.89
CA ILE A 66 -7.58 3.26 2.49
C ILE A 66 -7.65 4.47 1.56
N LEU A 67 -8.60 5.36 1.78
CA LEU A 67 -8.88 6.45 0.85
C LEU A 67 -7.80 7.53 0.90
N VAL A 68 -7.24 7.81 2.08
CA VAL A 68 -6.14 8.77 2.20
C VAL A 68 -4.89 8.25 1.50
N VAL A 69 -4.52 6.97 1.67
CA VAL A 69 -3.40 6.37 0.93
C VAL A 69 -3.66 6.41 -0.57
N PHE A 70 -4.87 6.06 -1.01
CA PHE A 70 -5.26 6.14 -2.41
C PHE A 70 -5.15 7.56 -2.98
N LEU A 71 -5.55 8.57 -2.21
CA LEU A 71 -5.42 9.98 -2.60
C LEU A 71 -3.94 10.37 -2.78
N PHE A 72 -3.05 9.94 -1.88
CA PHE A 72 -1.62 10.15 -2.04
C PHE A 72 -1.07 9.48 -3.30
N VAL A 73 -1.50 8.25 -3.58
CA VAL A 73 -1.08 7.54 -4.80
C VAL A 73 -1.52 8.31 -6.06
N ILE A 74 -2.79 8.74 -6.14
CA ILE A 74 -3.30 9.50 -7.28
C ILE A 74 -2.55 10.84 -7.44
N MET A 75 -2.23 11.49 -6.33
CA MET A 75 -1.47 12.75 -6.38
C MET A 75 -0.04 12.55 -6.88
N LEU A 76 0.55 11.38 -6.64
CA LEU A 76 1.91 11.05 -7.08
C LEU A 76 1.97 10.58 -8.53
N VAL A 77 0.91 9.96 -9.05
CA VAL A 77 0.82 9.49 -10.44
C VAL A 77 0.50 10.67 -11.36
N ARG A 78 1.27 10.83 -12.42
CA ARG A 78 1.01 11.86 -13.44
C ARG A 78 -0.12 11.40 -14.36
N PRO A 79 -1.18 12.20 -14.54
CA PRO A 79 -2.30 11.83 -15.42
C PRO A 79 -1.89 11.68 -16.89
N GLU A 80 -0.80 12.30 -17.29
CA GLU A 80 -0.28 12.32 -18.66
C GLU A 80 0.18 10.93 -19.12
N ASP A 81 0.69 10.12 -18.21
CA ASP A 81 1.14 8.75 -18.50
C ASP A 81 -0.05 7.78 -18.75
N LEU A 82 -1.26 8.18 -18.42
CA LEU A 82 -2.49 7.38 -18.60
C LEU A 82 -3.25 7.72 -19.90
N GLY A 83 -2.81 8.74 -20.64
CA GLY A 83 -3.56 9.30 -21.78
C GLY A 83 -3.71 8.38 -22.99
N GLU A 84 -2.86 7.39 -23.17
CA GLU A 84 -2.90 6.50 -24.34
C GLU A 84 -3.82 5.28 -24.18
N LEU A 85 -4.28 4.97 -22.97
CA LEU A 85 -5.12 3.80 -22.71
C LEU A 85 -6.60 4.00 -23.14
N ASN A 86 -6.99 5.19 -23.56
CA ASN A 86 -8.40 5.56 -23.76
C ASN A 86 -8.90 5.41 -25.22
N GLN A 87 -8.19 4.68 -26.09
CA GLN A 87 -8.70 4.35 -27.41
C GLN A 87 -9.42 2.99 -27.42
N GLY A 88 -10.41 2.85 -26.54
CA GLY A 88 -11.31 1.70 -26.56
C GLY A 88 -12.03 1.60 -27.91
N SER A 89 -12.07 0.42 -28.52
CA SER A 89 -12.84 0.19 -29.74
C SER A 89 -14.32 0.51 -29.47
N LYS A 90 -15.05 0.99 -30.50
CA LYS A 90 -16.51 1.28 -30.38
C LYS A 90 -17.30 0.07 -29.87
N LEU A 91 -16.83 -1.14 -30.19
CA LEU A 91 -17.41 -2.39 -29.71
C LEU A 91 -17.24 -2.54 -28.17
N GLN A 92 -16.05 -2.22 -27.65
CA GLN A 92 -15.78 -2.27 -26.22
C GLN A 92 -16.66 -1.28 -25.44
N THR A 93 -16.82 -0.05 -25.94
CA THR A 93 -17.70 0.96 -25.35
C THR A 93 -19.16 0.50 -25.37
N GLY A 94 -19.62 -0.07 -26.48
CA GLY A 94 -21.00 -0.61 -26.60
C GLY A 94 -21.25 -1.77 -25.62
N LEU A 95 -20.30 -2.68 -25.50
CA LEU A 95 -20.40 -3.81 -24.56
C LEU A 95 -20.40 -3.34 -23.10
N SER A 96 -19.57 -2.34 -22.76
CA SER A 96 -19.53 -1.74 -21.42
C SER A 96 -20.88 -1.09 -21.03
N TRP A 97 -21.51 -0.37 -21.97
CA TRP A 97 -22.85 0.19 -21.76
C TRP A 97 -23.91 -0.89 -21.57
N LEU A 98 -23.88 -1.93 -22.40
CA LEU A 98 -24.83 -3.06 -22.29
C LEU A 98 -24.71 -3.76 -20.94
N LEU A 99 -23.49 -4.05 -20.50
CA LEU A 99 -23.25 -4.65 -19.18
C LEU A 99 -23.65 -3.74 -18.03
N GLY A 100 -23.34 -2.44 -18.11
CA GLY A 100 -23.70 -1.47 -17.09
C GLY A 100 -25.21 -1.30 -16.93
N VAL A 101 -25.95 -1.15 -18.03
CA VAL A 101 -27.41 -1.06 -18.04
C VAL A 101 -28.06 -2.38 -17.61
N GLY A 102 -27.50 -3.52 -18.04
CA GLY A 102 -27.97 -4.84 -17.63
C GLY A 102 -27.86 -5.04 -16.12
N LEU A 103 -26.70 -4.76 -15.55
CA LEU A 103 -26.45 -4.87 -14.11
C LEU A 103 -27.35 -3.90 -13.30
N PHE A 104 -27.50 -2.67 -13.78
CA PHE A 104 -28.39 -1.71 -13.14
C PHE A 104 -29.85 -2.15 -13.19
N GLY A 105 -30.29 -2.69 -14.33
CA GLY A 105 -31.64 -3.24 -14.48
C GLY A 105 -31.91 -4.43 -13.57
N GLU A 106 -30.92 -5.32 -13.40
CA GLU A 106 -31.02 -6.46 -12.48
C GLU A 106 -31.19 -5.99 -11.04
N ILE A 107 -30.34 -5.08 -10.56
CA ILE A 107 -30.42 -4.51 -9.22
C ILE A 107 -31.76 -3.79 -9.01
N ALA A 108 -32.18 -2.96 -9.96
CA ALA A 108 -33.45 -2.24 -9.90
C ALA A 108 -34.64 -3.20 -9.84
N THR A 109 -34.61 -4.30 -10.59
CA THR A 109 -35.66 -5.34 -10.58
C THR A 109 -35.75 -6.03 -9.22
N VAL A 110 -34.60 -6.41 -8.64
CA VAL A 110 -34.51 -7.04 -7.31
C VAL A 110 -35.09 -6.13 -6.24
N ILE A 111 -34.79 -4.84 -6.28
CA ILE A 111 -35.32 -3.84 -5.36
C ILE A 111 -36.85 -3.66 -5.57
N ALA A 112 -37.29 -3.51 -6.81
CA ALA A 112 -38.71 -3.27 -7.15
C ALA A 112 -39.61 -4.48 -6.84
N THR A 113 -39.11 -5.71 -7.04
CA THR A 113 -39.87 -6.94 -6.73
C THR A 113 -39.94 -7.22 -5.24
N GLY A 114 -39.19 -6.50 -4.40
CA GLY A 114 -39.18 -6.68 -2.95
C GLY A 114 -38.78 -8.09 -2.50
N ILE A 115 -38.06 -8.85 -3.36
CA ILE A 115 -37.55 -10.20 -3.04
C ILE A 115 -36.59 -10.13 -1.86
N VAL A 116 -35.84 -9.01 -1.74
CA VAL A 116 -35.04 -8.74 -0.55
C VAL A 116 -35.91 -8.04 0.52
N ARG A 117 -36.89 -8.78 1.05
CA ARG A 117 -37.49 -8.40 2.32
C ARG A 117 -36.51 -8.81 3.40
N GLY A 118 -35.82 -7.84 3.98
CA GLY A 118 -34.99 -8.09 5.14
C GLY A 118 -35.77 -8.85 6.18
N GLN A 119 -35.35 -10.04 6.56
CA GLN A 119 -35.91 -10.74 7.70
C GLN A 119 -35.77 -9.78 8.88
N GLN A 120 -36.90 -9.44 9.52
CA GLN A 120 -36.84 -8.62 10.74
C GLN A 120 -35.93 -9.37 11.71
N SER A 121 -34.82 -8.73 12.09
CA SER A 121 -33.91 -9.29 13.07
C SER A 121 -34.70 -9.57 14.34
N THR A 122 -34.71 -10.81 14.79
CA THR A 122 -35.26 -11.20 16.09
C THR A 122 -34.37 -10.72 17.25
N ILE A 123 -33.25 -10.07 16.94
CA ILE A 123 -32.35 -9.51 17.92
C ILE A 123 -32.90 -8.14 18.32
N ASP A 124 -33.58 -8.10 19.44
CA ASP A 124 -34.13 -6.89 20.04
C ASP A 124 -32.98 -5.96 20.51
N ALA A 125 -33.17 -4.65 20.34
CA ALA A 125 -32.23 -3.64 20.85
C ALA A 125 -31.95 -3.81 22.36
N GLN A 126 -32.94 -4.33 23.12
CA GLN A 126 -32.75 -4.68 24.54
C GLN A 126 -31.78 -5.87 24.72
N ALA A 127 -31.79 -6.84 23.83
CA ALA A 127 -30.85 -7.97 23.87
C ALA A 127 -29.42 -7.50 23.60
N ILE A 128 -29.20 -6.59 22.66
CA ILE A 128 -27.90 -5.96 22.38
C ILE A 128 -27.41 -5.15 23.59
N ALA A 129 -28.31 -4.38 24.22
CA ALA A 129 -27.96 -3.60 25.42
C ALA A 129 -27.53 -4.50 26.61
N ARG A 130 -28.22 -5.64 26.80
CA ARG A 130 -27.87 -6.62 27.87
C ARG A 130 -26.48 -7.23 27.67
N VAL A 131 -25.99 -7.33 26.46
CA VAL A 131 -24.68 -7.90 26.14
C VAL A 131 -23.56 -6.87 26.28
N GLY A 132 -23.90 -5.59 26.53
CA GLY A 132 -22.94 -4.49 26.67
C GLY A 132 -22.83 -3.59 25.44
N GLY A 133 -23.80 -3.65 24.52
CA GLY A 133 -23.86 -2.81 23.34
C GLY A 133 -23.46 -3.50 22.04
N ASN A 134 -23.54 -2.74 20.94
CA ASN A 134 -23.33 -3.24 19.58
C ASN A 134 -21.94 -3.85 19.39
N THR A 135 -20.88 -3.21 19.87
CA THR A 135 -19.48 -3.67 19.72
C THR A 135 -19.25 -5.01 20.42
N GLN A 136 -19.78 -5.18 21.64
CA GLN A 136 -19.63 -6.40 22.41
C GLN A 136 -20.46 -7.55 21.83
N ALA A 137 -21.67 -7.26 21.36
CA ALA A 137 -22.53 -8.23 20.68
C ALA A 137 -21.83 -8.75 19.42
N LEU A 138 -21.30 -7.85 18.57
CA LEU A 138 -20.58 -8.21 17.38
C LEU A 138 -19.32 -9.03 17.68
N GLY A 139 -18.54 -8.64 18.70
CA GLY A 139 -17.36 -9.37 19.12
C GLY A 139 -17.68 -10.80 19.55
N ARG A 140 -18.70 -10.99 20.37
CA ARG A 140 -19.13 -12.35 20.78
C ARG A 140 -19.53 -13.19 19.58
N PHE A 141 -20.31 -12.64 18.66
CA PHE A 141 -20.77 -13.33 17.47
C PHE A 141 -19.61 -13.73 16.55
N LEU A 142 -18.66 -12.82 16.38
CA LEU A 142 -17.48 -13.04 15.56
C LEU A 142 -16.58 -14.15 16.10
N TYR A 143 -16.39 -14.19 17.43
CA TYR A 143 -15.50 -15.18 18.06
C TYR A 143 -16.20 -16.50 18.44
N SER A 144 -17.55 -16.61 18.25
CA SER A 144 -18.27 -17.86 18.45
C SER A 144 -18.67 -18.52 17.14
N GLU A 145 -19.58 -17.93 16.40
CA GLU A 145 -20.17 -18.52 15.20
C GLU A 145 -19.36 -18.25 13.91
N TYR A 146 -18.64 -17.11 13.88
CA TYR A 146 -17.88 -16.66 12.72
C TYR A 146 -16.37 -16.73 12.94
N LEU A 147 -15.91 -17.59 13.84
CA LEU A 147 -14.49 -17.75 14.15
C LEU A 147 -13.66 -18.12 12.90
N LEU A 148 -14.13 -19.08 12.10
CA LEU A 148 -13.41 -19.54 10.92
C LEU A 148 -13.31 -18.45 9.83
N PRO A 149 -14.37 -17.75 9.43
CA PRO A 149 -14.24 -16.59 8.54
C PRO A 149 -13.32 -15.49 9.08
N PHE A 150 -13.32 -15.26 10.39
CA PHE A 150 -12.44 -14.29 11.04
C PHE A 150 -10.96 -14.70 10.91
N GLU A 151 -10.65 -15.99 11.15
CA GLU A 151 -9.30 -16.50 11.01
C GLU A 151 -8.80 -16.44 9.57
N VAL A 152 -9.63 -16.82 8.59
CA VAL A 152 -9.31 -16.69 7.16
C VAL A 152 -9.03 -15.23 6.79
N ALA A 153 -9.84 -14.29 7.28
CA ALA A 153 -9.63 -12.86 7.04
C ALA A 153 -8.29 -12.38 7.60
N SER A 154 -7.88 -12.88 8.78
CA SER A 154 -6.58 -12.54 9.37
C SER A 154 -5.40 -13.04 8.53
N LEU A 155 -5.50 -14.25 7.95
CA LEU A 155 -4.49 -14.78 7.03
C LEU A 155 -4.40 -13.95 5.75
N VAL A 156 -5.54 -13.52 5.18
CA VAL A 156 -5.56 -12.63 4.02
C VAL A 156 -4.88 -11.29 4.32
N LEU A 157 -5.14 -10.71 5.49
CA LEU A 157 -4.47 -9.48 5.93
C LEU A 157 -2.96 -9.66 6.08
N LEU A 158 -2.52 -10.78 6.64
CA LEU A 158 -1.10 -11.11 6.78
C LEU A 158 -0.42 -11.20 5.41
N VAL A 159 -1.01 -11.94 4.47
CA VAL A 159 -0.49 -12.07 3.10
C VAL A 159 -0.47 -10.71 2.40
N ALA A 160 -1.53 -9.90 2.53
CA ALA A 160 -1.60 -8.57 1.95
C ALA A 160 -0.50 -7.65 2.49
N THR A 161 -0.25 -7.70 3.81
CA THR A 161 0.80 -6.90 4.45
C THR A 161 2.19 -7.31 3.98
N ILE A 162 2.49 -8.62 3.93
CA ILE A 162 3.77 -9.12 3.42
C ILE A 162 3.95 -8.71 1.96
N SER A 163 2.91 -8.87 1.13
CA SER A 163 2.95 -8.49 -0.29
C SER A 163 3.23 -7.00 -0.46
N ALA A 164 2.59 -6.14 0.32
CA ALA A 164 2.82 -4.70 0.28
C ALA A 164 4.27 -4.33 0.63
N ILE A 165 4.84 -4.98 1.64
CA ILE A 165 6.25 -4.78 2.05
C ILE A 165 7.19 -5.24 0.93
N VAL A 166 6.97 -6.43 0.37
CA VAL A 166 7.83 -6.99 -0.68
C VAL A 166 7.80 -6.12 -1.95
N LEU A 167 6.61 -5.64 -2.36
CA LEU A 167 6.50 -4.73 -3.50
C LEU A 167 7.12 -3.35 -3.24
N GLY A 168 7.14 -2.90 -1.99
CA GLY A 168 7.72 -1.60 -1.62
C GLY A 168 9.25 -1.62 -1.50
N ILE A 169 9.90 -2.78 -1.49
CA ILE A 169 11.36 -2.88 -1.41
C ILE A 169 11.96 -2.52 -2.79
N PRO A 170 12.79 -1.45 -2.89
CA PRO A 170 13.42 -1.09 -4.16
C PRO A 170 14.38 -2.19 -4.61
N GLU A 171 14.36 -2.53 -5.90
CA GLU A 171 15.23 -3.57 -6.51
C GLU A 171 16.72 -3.38 -6.23
N ARG A 172 17.16 -2.15 -5.94
CA ARG A 172 18.56 -1.86 -5.58
C ARG A 172 19.00 -2.54 -4.28
N MET A 173 18.07 -2.84 -3.36
CA MET A 173 18.40 -3.60 -2.14
C MET A 173 18.43 -5.12 -2.38
N MET A 174 17.76 -5.61 -3.42
CA MET A 174 17.81 -7.02 -3.81
C MET A 174 19.05 -7.38 -4.64
N LYS A 175 19.71 -6.42 -5.26
CA LYS A 175 21.02 -6.62 -5.85
C LYS A 175 22.02 -6.61 -4.71
N ILE A 176 22.15 -7.71 -4.00
CA ILE A 176 23.39 -8.05 -3.30
C ILE A 176 24.43 -7.99 -4.41
N PRO A 177 25.41 -7.06 -4.34
CA PRO A 177 26.47 -7.06 -5.33
C PRO A 177 27.06 -8.46 -5.30
N ALA A 178 26.94 -9.19 -6.43
CA ALA A 178 27.51 -10.52 -6.62
C ALA A 178 29.05 -10.49 -6.59
N GLY A 179 29.62 -9.66 -5.74
CA GLY A 179 31.02 -9.39 -5.57
C GLY A 179 31.50 -9.28 -4.14
N ARG A 180 30.58 -9.30 -3.15
CA ARG A 180 31.03 -9.69 -1.82
C ARG A 180 31.02 -11.21 -1.80
N SER A 181 32.11 -11.79 -2.29
CA SER A 181 32.51 -13.08 -1.79
C SER A 181 32.42 -12.95 -0.27
N THR A 182 31.49 -13.69 0.35
CA THR A 182 31.63 -14.03 1.75
C THR A 182 33.07 -14.45 1.86
N GLY A 183 33.90 -13.55 2.38
CA GLY A 183 35.29 -13.85 2.59
C GLY A 183 35.27 -15.17 3.33
N SER A 184 35.68 -16.23 2.64
CA SER A 184 36.00 -17.46 3.34
C SER A 184 36.84 -16.98 4.50
N ILE A 185 36.39 -17.24 5.72
CA ILE A 185 37.22 -17.05 6.90
C ILE A 185 38.33 -18.06 6.71
N SER A 186 39.28 -17.67 5.88
CA SER A 186 40.54 -18.36 5.76
C SER A 186 41.26 -18.06 7.06
N LEU A 187 41.27 -19.01 7.95
CA LEU A 187 42.12 -19.04 9.13
C LEU A 187 43.61 -19.16 8.76
N GLY A 188 43.96 -18.99 7.49
CA GLY A 188 45.33 -18.89 6.98
C GLY A 188 45.63 -17.42 6.64
N HIS A 189 46.77 -16.94 7.02
CA HIS A 189 47.36 -15.64 6.74
C HIS A 189 46.85 -15.04 5.43
N PRO A 190 46.38 -13.81 5.40
CA PRO A 190 46.13 -13.11 4.15
C PRO A 190 47.50 -12.88 3.49
N THR A 191 47.81 -13.68 2.51
CA THR A 191 48.89 -13.38 1.59
C THR A 191 48.51 -12.06 0.91
N GLY A 192 49.35 -11.03 1.07
CA GLY A 192 49.07 -9.67 0.62
C GLY A 192 48.85 -9.50 -0.90
N SER A 193 48.90 -10.61 -1.67
CA SER A 193 48.63 -10.63 -3.10
C SER A 193 47.21 -10.31 -3.49
N ASP A 194 46.21 -10.72 -2.70
CA ASP A 194 44.80 -10.54 -3.07
C ASP A 194 44.34 -9.08 -2.90
N ARG A 195 44.93 -8.36 -1.95
CA ARG A 195 44.67 -6.92 -1.78
C ARG A 195 45.27 -6.09 -2.91
N ILE A 196 46.42 -6.46 -3.39
CA ILE A 196 47.09 -5.74 -4.47
C ILE A 196 46.28 -5.84 -5.77
N LEU A 197 45.67 -7.00 -6.05
CA LEU A 197 44.85 -7.22 -7.23
C LEU A 197 43.49 -6.50 -7.14
N GLU A 198 42.94 -6.33 -5.95
CA GLU A 198 41.69 -5.66 -5.72
C GLU A 198 41.86 -4.13 -5.77
N ASP A 199 42.93 -3.60 -5.20
CA ASP A 199 43.28 -2.18 -5.27
C ASP A 199 43.63 -1.75 -6.72
N GLU A 200 44.25 -2.60 -7.49
CA GLU A 200 44.57 -2.36 -8.91
C GLU A 200 43.28 -2.33 -9.78
N ARG A 201 42.29 -3.16 -9.47
CA ARG A 201 40.96 -3.14 -10.13
C ARG A 201 40.14 -1.89 -9.80
N LEU A 202 40.27 -1.37 -8.60
CA LEU A 202 39.54 -0.21 -8.14
C LEU A 202 40.22 1.11 -8.48
N GLY A 203 41.42 1.06 -9.09
CA GLY A 203 42.18 2.27 -9.41
C GLY A 203 42.66 3.01 -8.17
N ILE A 204 42.68 2.37 -7.03
CA ILE A 204 43.24 2.92 -5.80
C ILE A 204 44.75 2.84 -5.89
N PRO A 205 45.46 3.99 -5.78
CA PRO A 205 46.91 3.94 -5.80
C PRO A 205 47.41 3.04 -4.67
N ALA A 206 48.21 2.05 -5.02
CA ALA A 206 48.80 1.13 -4.04
C ALA A 206 49.49 1.96 -2.94
N VAL A 207 48.88 1.96 -1.77
CA VAL A 207 49.54 2.47 -0.57
C VAL A 207 50.69 1.51 -0.32
N THR A 208 51.89 1.92 -0.68
CA THR A 208 53.09 1.19 -0.33
C THR A 208 53.07 1.00 1.17
N ALA A 209 53.05 -0.27 1.59
CA ALA A 209 53.22 -0.60 2.99
C ALA A 209 54.44 0.13 3.53
N PRO A 210 54.38 0.79 4.67
CA PRO A 210 55.54 1.45 5.25
C PRO A 210 56.65 0.41 5.37
N ASP A 211 57.83 0.77 4.87
CA ASP A 211 59.03 -0.09 5.00
C ASP A 211 59.24 -0.31 6.50
N LEU A 212 59.07 -1.53 6.92
CA LEU A 212 59.40 -1.97 8.27
C LEU A 212 60.88 -2.26 8.32
N ASP A 213 61.55 -1.73 9.32
CA ASP A 213 62.93 -2.09 9.60
C ASP A 213 63.02 -3.56 10.05
N ASN A 214 64.22 -4.09 10.18
CA ASN A 214 64.46 -5.49 10.56
C ASN A 214 63.93 -5.84 11.97
N GLU A 215 63.41 -4.86 12.73
CA GLU A 215 62.85 -5.03 14.05
C GLU A 215 61.29 -4.88 14.05
N GLY A 216 60.67 -4.65 12.86
CA GLY A 216 59.21 -4.55 12.70
C GLY A 216 58.61 -3.20 13.16
N THR A 217 59.46 -2.19 13.32
CA THR A 217 59.05 -0.81 13.64
C THR A 217 58.96 0.04 12.36
N ILE A 218 58.03 1.01 12.32
CA ILE A 218 57.83 1.91 11.18
C ILE A 218 58.97 2.94 11.20
N ASP A 219 59.85 2.94 10.20
CA ASP A 219 60.87 3.98 10.05
C ASP A 219 60.25 5.26 9.50
N VAL A 220 60.01 6.22 10.39
CA VAL A 220 59.41 7.53 10.11
C VAL A 220 60.31 8.41 9.23
N ASN A 221 61.58 8.06 9.06
CA ASN A 221 62.56 8.83 8.31
C ASN A 221 62.93 8.17 6.95
N ALA A 222 62.26 7.08 6.56
CA ALA A 222 62.52 6.46 5.29
C ALA A 222 62.12 7.40 4.14
N PRO A 223 63.05 7.67 3.17
CA PRO A 223 62.74 8.56 2.05
C PRO A 223 61.60 7.95 1.20
N THR A 224 60.53 8.71 1.00
CA THR A 224 59.45 8.34 0.09
C THR A 224 60.01 8.06 -1.30
N ARG A 225 59.96 6.80 -1.75
CA ARG A 225 60.38 6.42 -3.11
C ARG A 225 59.55 7.20 -4.12
N PRO A 226 60.17 7.84 -5.13
CA PRO A 226 59.42 8.55 -6.17
C PRO A 226 58.56 7.56 -6.97
N ALA A 227 57.33 7.97 -7.27
CA ALA A 227 56.40 7.22 -8.10
C ALA A 227 57.08 6.81 -9.43
N ARG A 228 56.92 5.56 -9.82
CA ARG A 228 57.47 5.06 -11.11
C ARG A 228 56.84 5.85 -12.26
N PRO A 229 57.65 6.39 -13.21
CA PRO A 229 57.16 7.07 -14.40
C PRO A 229 56.53 6.05 -15.35
N GLY A 230 55.22 6.09 -15.58
CA GLY A 230 54.62 5.20 -16.56
C GLY A 230 53.07 5.15 -16.59
N VAL A 231 52.36 5.80 -15.72
CA VAL A 231 50.89 5.82 -15.79
C VAL A 231 50.45 7.10 -16.50
N ARG A 232 50.07 6.99 -17.80
CA ARG A 232 49.39 8.06 -18.55
C ARG A 232 47.99 8.21 -18.00
N THR A 233 47.70 9.31 -17.35
CA THR A 233 46.34 9.78 -17.09
C THR A 233 45.67 10.14 -18.41
N VAL A 234 44.73 9.33 -18.85
CA VAL A 234 43.80 9.72 -19.94
C VAL A 234 42.74 10.61 -19.33
N VAL A 235 42.91 11.92 -19.48
CA VAL A 235 41.82 12.91 -19.26
C VAL A 235 40.88 12.77 -20.45
N ARG A 236 39.65 12.39 -20.23
CA ARG A 236 38.56 12.53 -21.20
C ARG A 236 37.91 13.89 -20.99
N ASP A 237 37.98 14.67 -22.04
CA ASP A 237 37.15 15.86 -22.24
C ASP A 237 35.65 15.51 -22.37
#